data_654acd3c2f8d23926d034e51a87784bc
#
_entry.id   654acd3c2f8d23926d034e51a87784bc
#
_cell.length_a   1.000
_cell.length_b   1.000
_cell.length_c   1.000
_cell.angle_alpha   90.00
_cell.angle_beta   90.00
_cell.angle_gamma   90.00
#
_symmetry.space_group_name_H-M   'P 1'
#
loop_
_entity.id
_entity.type
_entity.pdbx_description
1 polymer ?
#
loop_
_entity_poly.entity_id
_entity_poly.type
_entity_poly.pdbx_seq_one_letter_code
_entity_poly.pdbx_strand_id
1 'polypeptide(L)'
;SLRRRQRQMCKETARTLYEALGPDTSKRAFVHYPAGTYPGQTRNFADNTHFNPYGAYQIAQCVIEGMKKAVPELAKHLKIDPAYNPAHPDDVNTFHWNDSPFTEIEKPDGN
;
A
#
# COMPACT_ATOMS: atom_id res chain seq x y z
N SER A 1 5.07 -1.95 -25.55
CA SER A 1 4.94 -0.52 -25.33
C SER A 1 5.47 -0.12 -23.95
N LEU A 2 5.75 1.16 -23.77
CA LEU A 2 6.21 1.71 -22.49
C LEU A 2 5.19 1.44 -21.37
N ARG A 3 3.89 1.60 -21.65
CA ARG A 3 2.81 1.32 -20.69
C ARG A 3 2.76 -0.13 -20.25
N ARG A 4 3.04 -1.06 -21.17
CA ARG A 4 3.07 -2.49 -20.85
C ARG A 4 4.24 -2.81 -19.91
N ARG A 5 5.41 -2.26 -20.20
CA ARG A 5 6.60 -2.43 -19.34
C ARG A 5 6.38 -1.84 -17.94
N GLN A 6 5.81 -0.65 -17.85
CA GLN A 6 5.48 0.00 -16.58
C GLN A 6 4.53 -0.85 -15.74
N ARG A 7 3.44 -1.36 -16.34
CA ARG A 7 2.50 -2.22 -15.63
C ARG A 7 3.12 -3.52 -15.16
N GLN A 8 3.95 -4.12 -15.98
CA GLN A 8 4.64 -5.35 -15.62
C GLN A 8 5.60 -5.13 -14.45
N MET A 9 6.41 -4.08 -14.49
CA MET A 9 7.35 -3.75 -13.41
C MET A 9 6.63 -3.43 -12.10
N CYS A 10 5.51 -2.72 -12.14
CA CYS A 10 4.69 -2.47 -10.95
C CYS A 10 4.12 -3.77 -10.36
N LYS A 11 3.67 -4.69 -11.20
CA LYS A 11 3.21 -6.01 -10.78
C LYS A 11 4.32 -6.82 -10.12
N GLU A 12 5.50 -6.84 -10.71
CA GLU A 12 6.65 -7.58 -10.18
C GLU A 12 7.09 -7.02 -8.82
N THR A 13 7.13 -5.71 -8.69
CA THR A 13 7.50 -5.03 -7.45
C THR A 13 6.47 -5.30 -6.35
N ALA A 14 5.17 -5.20 -6.67
CA ALA A 14 4.10 -5.50 -5.74
C ALA A 14 4.10 -6.98 -5.32
N ARG A 15 4.37 -7.87 -6.26
CA ARG A 15 4.52 -9.30 -5.96
C ARG A 15 5.65 -9.55 -4.97
N THR A 16 6.81 -8.92 -5.17
CA THR A 16 7.94 -9.01 -4.25
C THR A 16 7.54 -8.55 -2.84
N LEU A 17 6.81 -7.45 -2.74
CA LEU A 17 6.28 -6.93 -1.48
C LEU A 17 5.37 -7.96 -0.79
N TYR A 18 4.40 -8.53 -1.49
CA TYR A 18 3.47 -9.49 -0.90
C TYR A 18 4.15 -10.79 -0.49
N GLU A 19 5.12 -11.25 -1.27
CA GLU A 19 5.93 -12.42 -0.91
C GLU A 19 6.77 -12.17 0.35
N ALA A 20 7.32 -10.96 0.48
CA ALA A 20 8.08 -10.55 1.67
C ALA A 20 7.21 -10.46 2.92
N LEU A 21 5.97 -9.98 2.79
CA LEU A 21 5.01 -9.90 3.90
C LEU A 21 4.46 -11.29 4.29
N GLY A 22 4.30 -12.17 3.32
CA GLY A 22 3.68 -13.48 3.52
C GLY A 22 2.15 -13.44 3.56
N PRO A 23 1.49 -14.62 3.63
CA PRO A 23 0.04 -14.73 3.46
C PRO A 23 -0.79 -14.05 4.57
N ASP A 24 -0.29 -14.05 5.79
CA ASP A 24 -1.02 -13.46 6.92
C ASP A 24 -0.75 -11.96 7.06
N THR A 25 0.50 -11.54 7.02
CA THR A 25 0.87 -10.13 7.16
C THR A 25 0.42 -9.29 5.98
N SER A 26 0.37 -9.86 4.77
CA SER A 26 -0.10 -9.13 3.59
C SER A 26 -1.55 -8.68 3.70
N LYS A 27 -2.39 -9.37 4.48
CA LYS A 27 -3.76 -8.95 4.76
C LYS A 27 -3.82 -7.61 5.50
N ARG A 28 -2.79 -7.28 6.27
CA ARG A 28 -2.68 -6.00 7.00
C ARG A 28 -2.36 -4.80 6.10
N ALA A 29 -2.15 -5.02 4.82
CA ALA A 29 -2.05 -3.98 3.80
C ALA A 29 -3.42 -3.58 3.22
N PHE A 30 -4.47 -4.30 3.56
CA PHE A 30 -5.82 -4.12 3.04
C PHE A 30 -6.80 -3.74 4.15
N VAL A 31 -8.03 -3.39 3.76
CA VAL A 31 -9.07 -2.96 4.70
C VAL A 31 -9.70 -4.18 5.37
N HIS A 32 -9.08 -4.64 6.43
CA HIS A 32 -9.55 -5.72 7.28
C HIS A 32 -9.76 -5.19 8.70
N TYR A 33 -10.95 -5.34 9.24
CA TYR A 33 -11.22 -4.95 10.63
C TYR A 33 -12.30 -5.83 11.27
N PRO A 34 -12.20 -6.07 12.60
CA PRO A 34 -13.17 -6.89 13.31
C PRO A 34 -14.50 -6.18 13.49
N ALA A 35 -15.54 -6.95 13.78
CA ALA A 35 -16.84 -6.42 14.18
C ALA A 35 -16.69 -5.45 15.36
N GLY A 36 -17.47 -4.39 15.38
CA GLY A 36 -17.44 -3.39 16.44
C GLY A 36 -16.35 -2.33 16.32
N THR A 37 -15.56 -2.33 15.24
CA THR A 37 -14.55 -1.28 14.98
C THR A 37 -15.23 0.08 14.73
N TYR A 38 -16.34 0.08 14.03
CA TYR A 38 -17.14 1.28 13.74
C TYR A 38 -18.52 1.17 14.34
N PRO A 39 -19.18 2.31 14.68
CA PRO A 39 -20.54 2.30 15.19
C PRO A 39 -21.50 1.57 14.25
N GLY A 40 -22.30 0.64 14.81
CA GLY A 40 -23.28 -0.13 14.05
C GLY A 40 -22.73 -1.30 13.22
N GLN A 41 -21.43 -1.51 13.23
CA GLN A 41 -20.82 -2.62 12.52
C GLN A 41 -20.98 -3.93 13.31
N THR A 42 -21.69 -4.90 12.75
CA THR A 42 -22.00 -6.16 13.41
C THR A 42 -21.14 -7.35 12.96
N ARG A 43 -20.41 -7.21 11.86
CA ARG A 43 -19.61 -8.30 11.25
C ARG A 43 -18.16 -7.90 11.08
N ASN A 44 -17.27 -8.89 11.07
CA ASN A 44 -15.91 -8.70 10.60
C ASN A 44 -15.92 -8.28 9.14
N PHE A 45 -15.05 -7.36 8.79
CA PHE A 45 -14.87 -6.90 7.41
C PHE A 45 -13.53 -7.37 6.87
N ALA A 46 -13.54 -7.97 5.69
CA ALA A 46 -12.34 -8.46 5.01
C ALA A 46 -12.41 -8.07 3.53
N ASP A 47 -11.66 -7.05 3.17
CA ASP A 47 -11.53 -6.55 1.80
C ASP A 47 -10.09 -6.75 1.34
N ASN A 48 -9.90 -7.54 0.28
CA ASN A 48 -8.60 -7.82 -0.32
C ASN A 48 -8.32 -6.94 -1.55
N THR A 49 -9.09 -5.88 -1.74
CA THR A 49 -9.02 -4.99 -2.91
C THR A 49 -8.59 -3.59 -2.56
N HIS A 50 -9.12 -3.03 -1.47
CA HIS A 50 -8.84 -1.67 -1.04
C HIS A 50 -7.71 -1.63 -0.01
N PHE A 51 -6.72 -0.78 -0.26
CA PHE A 51 -5.58 -0.60 0.64
C PHE A 51 -5.97 0.22 1.87
N ASN A 52 -5.38 -0.16 3.01
CA ASN A 52 -5.30 0.73 4.16
C ASN A 52 -4.10 1.69 4.01
N PRO A 53 -3.87 2.64 4.94
CA PRO A 53 -2.73 3.56 4.84
C PRO A 53 -1.36 2.87 4.70
N TYR A 54 -1.13 1.79 5.42
CA TYR A 54 0.11 1.00 5.30
C TYR A 54 0.28 0.45 3.89
N GLY A 55 -0.76 -0.24 3.38
CA GLY A 55 -0.73 -0.83 2.04
C GLY A 55 -0.57 0.22 0.95
N ALA A 56 -1.30 1.31 1.06
CA ALA A 56 -1.22 2.42 0.10
C ALA A 56 0.19 3.01 0.04
N TYR A 57 0.82 3.22 1.19
CA TYR A 57 2.19 3.72 1.29
C TYR A 57 3.19 2.74 0.66
N GLN A 58 3.15 1.47 1.04
CA GLN A 58 4.07 0.45 0.52
C GLN A 58 3.92 0.29 -1.00
N ILE A 59 2.69 0.26 -1.52
CA ILE A 59 2.43 0.16 -2.97
C ILE A 59 2.90 1.42 -3.69
N ALA A 60 2.70 2.61 -3.13
CA ALA A 60 3.22 3.84 -3.72
C ALA A 60 4.75 3.80 -3.86
N GLN A 61 5.45 3.29 -2.86
CA GLN A 61 6.90 3.09 -2.93
C GLN A 61 7.29 2.09 -4.02
N CYS A 62 6.54 1.00 -4.18
CA CYS A 62 6.73 0.05 -5.27
C CYS A 62 6.58 0.70 -6.64
N VAL A 63 5.58 1.55 -6.81
CA VAL A 63 5.34 2.30 -8.06
C VAL A 63 6.50 3.25 -8.35
N ILE A 64 7.01 3.95 -7.35
CA ILE A 64 8.16 4.84 -7.48
C ILE A 64 9.40 4.06 -7.93
N GLU A 65 9.68 2.91 -7.33
CA GLU A 65 10.82 2.08 -7.73
C GLU A 65 10.67 1.56 -9.16
N GLY A 66 9.48 1.17 -9.57
CA GLY A 66 9.17 0.79 -10.94
C GLY A 66 9.37 1.96 -11.92
N MET A 67 8.94 3.15 -11.53
CA MET A 67 9.09 4.37 -12.33
C MET A 67 10.55 4.76 -12.51
N LYS A 68 11.37 4.66 -11.48
CA LYS A 68 12.83 4.92 -11.57
C LYS A 68 13.51 4.05 -12.62
N LYS A 69 13.08 2.79 -12.75
CA LYS A 69 13.61 1.84 -13.72
C LYS A 69 13.05 2.06 -15.12
N ALA A 70 11.74 2.29 -15.23
CA ALA A 70 11.05 2.37 -16.50
C ALA A 70 11.15 3.76 -17.15
N VAL A 71 11.11 4.82 -16.35
CA VAL A 71 11.12 6.22 -16.82
C VAL A 71 12.07 7.06 -15.96
N PRO A 72 13.38 6.89 -16.13
CA PRO A 72 14.38 7.61 -15.31
C PRO A 72 14.23 9.14 -15.36
N GLU A 73 13.69 9.68 -16.44
CA GLU A 73 13.47 11.12 -16.59
C GLU A 73 12.47 11.67 -15.58
N LEU A 74 11.42 10.89 -15.25
CA LEU A 74 10.46 11.27 -14.22
C LEU A 74 11.07 11.21 -12.81
N ALA A 75 12.01 10.32 -12.60
CA ALA A 75 12.70 10.19 -11.31
C ALA A 75 13.44 11.46 -10.90
N LYS A 76 13.88 12.26 -11.85
CA LYS A 76 14.54 13.56 -11.59
C LYS A 76 13.64 14.57 -10.89
N HIS A 77 12.33 14.39 -10.97
CA HIS A 77 11.34 15.27 -10.36
C HIS A 77 10.92 14.84 -8.95
N LEU A 78 11.44 13.71 -8.45
CA LEU A 78 11.18 13.29 -7.08
C LEU A 78 11.82 14.28 -6.10
N LYS A 79 11.02 14.79 -5.17
CA LYS A 79 11.50 15.69 -4.12
C LYS A 79 12.33 14.96 -3.07
N ILE A 80 11.97 13.72 -2.84
CA ILE A 80 12.65 12.81 -1.92
C ILE A 80 12.89 11.52 -2.70
N ASP A 81 14.09 11.00 -2.65
CA ASP A 81 14.42 9.70 -3.25
C ASP A 81 14.69 8.69 -2.13
N PRO A 82 13.62 8.13 -1.53
CA PRO A 82 13.80 7.08 -0.55
C PRO A 82 14.29 5.83 -1.26
N ALA A 83 15.39 5.26 -0.75
CA ALA A 83 15.82 3.94 -1.18
C ALA A 83 14.85 2.90 -0.61
N TYR A 84 13.88 2.49 -1.39
CA TYR A 84 12.89 1.50 -0.99
C TYR A 84 13.20 0.14 -1.60
N ASN A 85 13.14 -0.90 -0.77
CA ASN A 85 13.29 -2.27 -1.21
C ASN A 85 11.99 -3.06 -0.92
N PRO A 86 11.24 -3.48 -1.95
CA PRO A 86 10.01 -4.26 -1.76
C PRO A 86 10.20 -5.59 -1.02
N ALA A 87 11.41 -6.14 -1.06
CA ALA A 87 11.74 -7.36 -0.32
C ALA A 87 11.92 -7.13 1.19
N HIS A 88 12.07 -5.87 1.60
CA HIS A 88 12.24 -5.44 2.98
C HIS A 88 11.31 -4.26 3.29
N PRO A 89 9.97 -4.46 3.25
CA PRO A 89 9.02 -3.40 3.52
C PRO A 89 9.10 -2.93 4.98
N ASP A 90 8.51 -1.77 5.25
CA ASP A 90 8.40 -1.28 6.62
C ASP A 90 7.65 -2.29 7.49
N ASP A 91 8.04 -2.38 8.77
CA ASP A 91 7.36 -3.25 9.73
C ASP A 91 5.93 -2.74 9.96
N VAL A 92 4.96 -3.59 9.68
CA VAL A 92 3.55 -3.26 9.84
C VAL A 92 3.17 -2.92 11.28
N ASN A 93 3.91 -3.42 12.26
CA ASN A 93 3.65 -3.17 13.69
C ASN A 93 4.18 -1.81 14.16
N THR A 94 5.20 -1.28 13.50
CA THR A 94 5.84 -0.01 13.88
C THR A 94 5.50 1.12 12.92
N PHE A 95 4.95 0.81 11.75
CA PHE A 95 4.54 1.81 10.78
C PHE A 95 3.43 2.70 11.36
N HIS A 96 3.62 4.01 11.23
CA HIS A 96 2.64 4.99 11.66
C HIS A 96 2.34 5.98 10.52
N TRP A 97 1.07 6.21 10.28
CA TRP A 97 0.58 7.24 9.37
C TRP A 97 -0.24 8.24 10.16
N ASN A 98 0.10 9.50 10.06
CA ASN A 98 -0.64 10.55 10.74
C ASN A 98 -2.02 10.71 10.12
N ASP A 99 -3.05 10.76 10.95
CA ASP A 99 -4.40 11.03 10.49
C ASP A 99 -4.49 12.45 9.91
N SER A 100 -5.37 12.62 8.93
CA SER A 100 -5.68 13.94 8.42
C SER A 100 -6.34 14.79 9.52
N PRO A 101 -5.89 16.02 9.75
CA PRO A 101 -6.41 16.84 10.85
C PRO A 101 -7.90 17.20 10.73
N PHE A 102 -8.49 17.00 9.57
CA PHE A 102 -9.90 17.34 9.29
C PHE A 102 -10.77 16.13 8.96
N THR A 103 -10.27 14.92 9.22
CA THR A 103 -11.01 13.70 8.92
C THR A 103 -11.73 13.20 10.16
N GLU A 104 -13.05 13.09 10.10
CA GLU A 104 -13.83 12.35 11.09
C GLU A 104 -13.61 10.85 10.92
N ILE A 105 -13.74 10.11 12.02
CA ILE A 105 -13.65 8.65 11.97
C ILE A 105 -14.95 8.09 11.41
N GLU A 106 -14.92 7.74 10.14
CA GLU A 106 -16.06 7.16 9.44
C GLU A 106 -15.73 5.75 8.94
N LYS A 107 -16.79 4.95 8.80
CA LYS A 107 -16.68 3.67 8.12
C LYS A 107 -16.31 3.94 6.64
N PRO A 108 -15.29 3.25 6.07
CA PRO A 108 -14.93 3.42 4.67
C PRO A 108 -16.11 3.14 3.73
N ASP A 109 -16.25 3.96 2.69
CA ASP A 109 -17.29 3.82 1.68
C ASP A 109 -17.19 2.48 0.93
N GLY A 110 -18.34 1.94 0.55
CA GLY A 110 -18.42 0.69 -0.22
C GLY A 110 -18.35 -0.58 0.62
N ASN A 111 -18.34 -0.43 1.93
CA ASN A 111 -18.19 -1.57 2.84
C ASN A 111 -19.50 -1.88 3.61
#